data_fc18f36f304cdb76d88b295da4812bbb
#
_entry.id   fc18f36f304cdb76d88b295da4812bbb
#
_cell.length_a   1.000
_cell.length_b   1.000
_cell.length_c   1.000
_cell.angle_alpha   90.00
_cell.angle_beta   90.00
_cell.angle_gamma   90.00
#
_symmetry.space_group_name_H-M   'P 1'
#
loop_
_entity.id
_entity.type
_entity.pdbx_description
1 polymer ?
#
loop_
_entity_poly.entity_id
_entity_poly.type
_entity_poly.pdbx_seq_one_letter_code
_entity_poly.pdbx_strand_id
1 'polypeptide(L)'
;LCDLSVRSLDELIDFQEYPVRAAEIATKARRSLGIGFIGLAHYLAKQGVKYEDPDAWKIIHDLTEAFQYNLIKATVQLAKEKGACEYSNNTKYSHGILPIDTYKKDVDELVPNNLNCDWESLREEVKQYGVRNSTLSAQMPSESSSVVCNATNGIEPPRGYLSVKKSKKGPLKQIVPSYNTLKNNYTLLWDMSGNTGYISIVAVMQKFFDQAISGNWSYNPQHYEGSEVPTSVMAQDLLTTYKYGWKTSYYQNTYDIKTDEVEEMPQIANEQGKLESLINDLSNAEEEACESCSI
;
A
#
# COMPACT_ATOMS: atom_id res chain seq x y z
N LEU A 1 10.03 -9.37 10.05
CA LEU A 1 9.81 -9.23 8.60
C LEU A 1 10.58 -8.04 8.02
N CYS A 2 10.49 -6.83 8.57
CA CYS A 2 11.17 -5.64 8.05
C CYS A 2 12.69 -5.86 7.92
N ASP A 3 13.35 -6.42 8.94
CA ASP A 3 14.78 -6.74 8.89
C ASP A 3 15.11 -7.71 7.75
N LEU A 4 14.33 -8.80 7.62
CA LEU A 4 14.52 -9.77 6.54
C LEU A 4 14.34 -9.13 5.16
N SER A 5 13.32 -8.28 4.99
CA SER A 5 13.06 -7.58 3.73
C SER A 5 14.21 -6.66 3.34
N VAL A 6 14.71 -5.86 4.29
CA VAL A 6 15.85 -4.96 4.04
C VAL A 6 17.09 -5.75 3.66
N ARG A 7 17.42 -6.81 4.42
CA ARG A 7 18.59 -7.66 4.15
C ARG A 7 18.50 -8.34 2.78
N SER A 8 17.36 -8.96 2.48
CA SER A 8 17.19 -9.67 1.21
C SER A 8 17.32 -8.75 0.00
N LEU A 9 16.72 -7.54 0.08
CA LEU A 9 16.80 -6.57 -1.02
C LEU A 9 18.19 -5.90 -1.11
N ASP A 10 18.88 -5.70 0.02
CA ASP A 10 20.26 -5.21 0.01
C ASP A 10 21.19 -6.20 -0.67
N GLU A 11 21.06 -7.51 -0.42
CA GLU A 11 21.83 -8.56 -1.10
C GLU A 11 21.52 -8.61 -2.61
N LEU A 12 20.25 -8.43 -3.00
CA LEU A 12 19.88 -8.41 -4.43
C LEU A 12 20.55 -7.27 -5.19
N ILE A 13 20.85 -6.13 -4.56
CA ILE A 13 21.60 -5.04 -5.18
C ILE A 13 23.00 -5.50 -5.61
N ASP A 14 23.64 -6.35 -4.83
CA ASP A 14 24.98 -6.85 -5.14
C ASP A 14 24.95 -8.05 -6.09
N PHE A 15 23.88 -8.86 -6.02
CA PHE A 15 23.75 -10.11 -6.80
C PHE A 15 23.26 -9.88 -8.24
N GLN A 16 22.45 -8.85 -8.49
CA GLN A 16 21.87 -8.62 -9.82
C GLN A 16 22.90 -8.16 -10.84
N GLU A 17 22.69 -8.51 -12.11
CA GLU A 17 23.42 -7.99 -13.24
C GLU A 17 22.88 -6.63 -13.68
N TYR A 18 23.78 -5.71 -13.99
CA TYR A 18 23.40 -4.36 -14.43
C TYR A 18 23.62 -4.21 -15.94
N PRO A 19 22.60 -3.74 -16.70
CA PRO A 19 22.69 -3.62 -18.16
C PRO A 19 23.71 -2.55 -18.60
N VAL A 20 23.97 -1.56 -17.73
CA VAL A 20 24.96 -0.50 -17.99
C VAL A 20 25.70 -0.14 -16.71
N ARG A 21 26.98 0.19 -16.83
CA ARG A 21 27.87 0.53 -15.69
C ARG A 21 27.35 1.72 -14.86
N ALA A 22 26.75 2.73 -15.49
CA ALA A 22 26.23 3.89 -14.79
C ALA A 22 25.09 3.51 -13.82
N ALA A 23 24.24 2.56 -14.20
CA ALA A 23 23.19 2.02 -13.32
C ALA A 23 23.79 1.29 -12.11
N GLU A 24 24.82 0.46 -12.35
CA GLU A 24 25.53 -0.24 -11.26
C GLU A 24 26.12 0.75 -10.25
N ILE A 25 26.88 1.72 -10.72
CA ILE A 25 27.54 2.74 -9.87
C ILE A 25 26.49 3.49 -9.03
N ALA A 26 25.43 4.01 -9.68
CA ALA A 26 24.42 4.80 -9.01
C ALA A 26 23.62 3.96 -7.98
N THR A 27 23.30 2.72 -8.33
CA THR A 27 22.53 1.84 -7.45
C THR A 27 23.34 1.39 -6.24
N LYS A 28 24.59 0.94 -6.45
CA LYS A 28 25.46 0.48 -5.36
C LYS A 28 25.86 1.62 -4.42
N ALA A 29 26.07 2.84 -4.95
CA ALA A 29 26.41 4.00 -4.14
C ALA A 29 25.24 4.44 -3.22
N ARG A 30 24.00 4.31 -3.67
CA ARG A 30 22.79 4.74 -2.91
C ARG A 30 22.12 3.61 -2.17
N ARG A 31 22.13 2.40 -2.72
CA ARG A 31 21.45 1.21 -2.20
C ARG A 31 19.98 1.48 -1.85
N SER A 32 19.29 2.23 -2.74
CA SER A 32 17.89 2.61 -2.53
C SER A 32 16.97 1.42 -2.60
N LEU A 33 16.08 1.26 -1.64
CA LEU A 33 15.04 0.26 -1.59
C LEU A 33 13.66 0.89 -1.75
N GLY A 34 12.68 0.08 -2.09
CA GLY A 34 11.27 0.46 -2.14
C GLY A 34 10.43 -0.66 -1.55
N ILE A 35 10.30 -0.69 -0.23
CA ILE A 35 9.55 -1.70 0.51
C ILE A 35 8.17 -1.14 0.82
N GLY A 36 7.14 -1.84 0.37
CA GLY A 36 5.74 -1.54 0.66
C GLY A 36 4.99 -2.80 1.06
N PHE A 37 3.69 -2.69 1.22
CA PHE A 37 2.84 -3.81 1.56
C PHE A 37 1.61 -3.91 0.64
N ILE A 38 1.04 -5.10 0.60
CA ILE A 38 -0.18 -5.45 -0.13
C ILE A 38 -1.23 -5.93 0.87
N GLY A 39 -2.46 -6.04 0.44
CA GLY A 39 -3.50 -6.65 1.27
C GLY A 39 -4.08 -5.72 2.33
N LEU A 40 -3.97 -4.37 2.17
CA LEU A 40 -4.49 -3.43 3.16
C LEU A 40 -6.00 -3.59 3.38
N ALA A 41 -6.77 -3.76 2.31
CA ALA A 41 -8.21 -3.96 2.42
C ALA A 41 -8.57 -5.21 3.23
N HIS A 42 -7.84 -6.31 3.03
CA HIS A 42 -8.02 -7.52 3.83
C HIS A 42 -7.64 -7.30 5.30
N TYR A 43 -6.55 -6.57 5.54
CA TYR A 43 -6.15 -6.23 6.91
C TYR A 43 -7.21 -5.41 7.64
N LEU A 44 -7.78 -4.36 7.01
CA LEU A 44 -8.85 -3.56 7.59
C LEU A 44 -10.13 -4.39 7.81
N ALA A 45 -10.49 -5.24 6.85
CA ALA A 45 -11.63 -6.15 6.99
C ALA A 45 -11.48 -7.10 8.19
N LYS A 46 -10.25 -7.61 8.45
CA LYS A 46 -9.95 -8.40 9.65
C LYS A 46 -10.06 -7.61 10.95
N GLN A 47 -9.77 -6.32 10.92
CA GLN A 47 -9.94 -5.43 12.08
C GLN A 47 -11.40 -5.00 12.27
N GLY A 48 -12.29 -5.30 11.31
CA GLY A 48 -13.69 -4.91 11.35
C GLY A 48 -13.94 -3.42 11.12
N VAL A 49 -13.00 -2.73 10.46
CA VAL A 49 -13.07 -1.29 10.17
C VAL A 49 -13.03 -1.02 8.67
N LYS A 50 -13.64 0.07 8.25
CA LYS A 50 -13.68 0.52 6.85
C LYS A 50 -12.73 1.71 6.62
N TYR A 51 -12.47 2.01 5.35
CA TYR A 51 -11.55 3.11 4.97
C TYR A 51 -11.98 4.48 5.51
N GLU A 52 -13.29 4.71 5.65
CA GLU A 52 -13.85 5.96 6.16
C GLU A 52 -13.83 6.07 7.68
N ASP A 53 -13.54 4.99 8.39
CA ASP A 53 -13.59 4.96 9.85
C ASP A 53 -12.34 5.63 10.46
N PRO A 54 -12.48 6.55 11.41
CA PRO A 54 -11.34 7.12 12.13
C PRO A 54 -10.48 6.08 12.85
N ASP A 55 -11.09 4.99 13.32
CA ASP A 55 -10.37 3.87 13.94
C ASP A 55 -9.43 3.18 12.94
N ALA A 56 -9.82 3.08 11.66
CA ALA A 56 -8.94 2.59 10.60
C ALA A 56 -7.71 3.48 10.45
N TRP A 57 -7.89 4.80 10.46
CA TRP A 57 -6.78 5.74 10.33
C TRP A 57 -5.78 5.61 11.48
N LYS A 58 -6.29 5.42 12.71
CA LYS A 58 -5.43 5.16 13.87
C LYS A 58 -4.68 3.83 13.75
N ILE A 59 -5.35 2.76 13.35
CA ILE A 59 -4.72 1.45 13.13
C ILE A 59 -3.61 1.57 12.08
N ILE A 60 -3.85 2.31 10.99
CA ILE A 60 -2.87 2.54 9.94
C ILE A 60 -1.70 3.41 10.42
N HIS A 61 -1.96 4.41 11.25
CA HIS A 61 -0.92 5.21 11.89
C HIS A 61 0.04 4.31 12.67
N ASP A 62 -0.48 3.48 13.57
CA ASP A 62 0.33 2.61 14.43
C ASP A 62 1.09 1.55 13.61
N LEU A 63 0.43 0.96 12.59
CA LEU A 63 1.05 0.01 11.67
C LEU A 63 2.21 0.63 10.89
N THR A 64 1.99 1.81 10.30
CA THR A 64 3.00 2.44 9.44
C THR A 64 4.13 3.08 10.23
N GLU A 65 3.87 3.54 11.45
CA GLU A 65 4.90 3.93 12.40
C GLU A 65 5.84 2.75 12.67
N ALA A 66 5.29 1.62 13.12
CA ALA A 66 6.07 0.42 13.43
C ALA A 66 6.82 -0.10 12.20
N PHE A 67 6.21 -0.06 11.02
CA PHE A 67 6.81 -0.47 9.75
C PHE A 67 8.05 0.37 9.44
N GLN A 68 7.92 1.70 9.36
CA GLN A 68 9.04 2.58 9.02
C GLN A 68 10.14 2.57 10.08
N TYR A 69 9.77 2.59 11.36
CA TYR A 69 10.72 2.47 12.46
C TYR A 69 11.60 1.22 12.31
N ASN A 70 11.00 0.05 12.08
CA ASN A 70 11.73 -1.19 11.95
C ASN A 70 12.54 -1.27 10.63
N LEU A 71 12.12 -0.63 9.55
CA LEU A 71 12.93 -0.53 8.34
C LEU A 71 14.20 0.30 8.58
N ILE A 72 14.08 1.45 9.26
CA ILE A 72 15.23 2.28 9.60
C ILE A 72 16.16 1.55 10.57
N LYS A 73 15.62 0.90 11.58
CA LYS A 73 16.40 0.07 12.50
C LYS A 73 17.18 -1.03 11.78
N ALA A 74 16.58 -1.69 10.80
CA ALA A 74 17.22 -2.74 10.01
C ALA A 74 18.38 -2.18 9.14
N THR A 75 18.17 -1.05 8.46
CA THR A 75 19.25 -0.46 7.65
C THR A 75 20.41 0.07 8.48
N VAL A 76 20.14 0.58 9.69
CA VAL A 76 21.19 0.97 10.66
C VAL A 76 21.96 -0.26 11.14
N GLN A 77 21.26 -1.34 11.44
CA GLN A 77 21.92 -2.60 11.82
C GLN A 77 22.82 -3.14 10.69
N LEU A 78 22.34 -3.10 9.44
CA LEU A 78 23.18 -3.43 8.28
C LEU A 78 24.37 -2.48 8.10
N ALA A 79 24.19 -1.19 8.39
CA ALA A 79 25.32 -0.24 8.36
C ALA A 79 26.37 -0.58 9.42
N LYS A 80 26.00 -1.04 10.61
CA LYS A 80 26.91 -1.55 11.63
C LYS A 80 27.69 -2.78 11.16
N GLU A 81 27.05 -3.68 10.42
CA GLU A 81 27.61 -4.96 9.96
C GLU A 81 28.46 -4.82 8.71
N LYS A 82 28.02 -4.03 7.72
CA LYS A 82 28.57 -3.97 6.36
C LYS A 82 29.09 -2.57 5.96
N GLY A 83 28.95 -1.58 6.83
CA GLY A 83 29.21 -0.17 6.54
C GLY A 83 28.00 0.54 5.91
N ALA A 84 27.92 1.85 6.16
CA ALA A 84 26.93 2.73 5.53
C ALA A 84 27.14 2.79 4.00
N CYS A 85 26.11 3.11 3.23
CA CYS A 85 26.27 3.31 1.79
C CYS A 85 27.10 4.57 1.50
N GLU A 86 27.72 4.63 0.33
CA GLU A 86 28.59 5.76 -0.07
C GLU A 86 27.87 7.11 0.02
N TYR A 87 26.59 7.14 -0.36
CA TYR A 87 25.75 8.36 -0.33
C TYR A 87 25.05 8.60 1.01
N SER A 88 25.33 7.83 2.07
CA SER A 88 24.69 7.99 3.39
C SER A 88 24.78 9.44 3.87
N ASN A 89 25.94 10.08 3.73
CA ASN A 89 26.17 11.47 4.16
C ASN A 89 25.36 12.52 3.36
N ASN A 90 24.80 12.14 2.22
CA ASN A 90 23.95 13.01 1.39
C ASN A 90 22.45 12.81 1.65
N THR A 91 22.09 11.97 2.61
CA THR A 91 20.71 11.71 3.00
C THR A 91 20.27 12.62 4.15
N LYS A 92 18.98 12.83 4.31
CA LYS A 92 18.42 13.48 5.51
C LYS A 92 18.76 12.71 6.79
N TYR A 93 18.90 11.40 6.69
CA TYR A 93 19.26 10.51 7.79
C TYR A 93 20.58 10.89 8.45
N SER A 94 21.61 11.22 7.67
CA SER A 94 22.91 11.64 8.22
C SER A 94 22.85 12.90 9.10
N HIS A 95 21.82 13.72 8.89
CA HIS A 95 21.53 14.90 9.72
C HIS A 95 20.56 14.58 10.88
N GLY A 96 20.22 13.32 11.09
CA GLY A 96 19.25 12.89 12.07
C GLY A 96 17.80 13.32 11.75
N ILE A 97 17.51 13.65 10.50
CA ILE A 97 16.17 14.02 10.06
C ILE A 97 15.45 12.76 9.61
N LEU A 98 14.41 12.38 10.35
CA LEU A 98 13.57 11.22 10.11
C LEU A 98 12.24 11.60 9.44
N PRO A 99 11.48 10.67 8.85
CA PRO A 99 10.18 10.98 8.25
C PRO A 99 9.22 11.72 9.18
N ILE A 100 9.21 11.36 10.46
CA ILE A 100 8.40 12.01 11.52
C ILE A 100 8.68 13.50 11.73
N ASP A 101 9.80 14.03 11.22
CA ASP A 101 10.18 15.43 11.35
C ASP A 101 9.66 16.29 10.20
N THR A 102 9.40 15.68 9.03
CA THR A 102 9.21 16.43 7.76
C THR A 102 7.85 16.20 7.09
N TYR A 103 6.93 15.55 7.76
CA TYR A 103 5.57 15.36 7.24
C TYR A 103 4.72 16.62 7.36
N LYS A 104 3.61 16.67 6.63
CA LYS A 104 2.63 17.77 6.69
C LYS A 104 1.82 17.68 7.99
N LYS A 105 1.99 18.64 8.88
CA LYS A 105 1.42 18.61 10.25
C LYS A 105 -0.12 18.63 10.28
N ASP A 106 -0.78 19.15 9.25
CA ASP A 106 -2.24 19.15 9.17
C ASP A 106 -2.84 17.73 9.24
N VAL A 107 -2.06 16.68 8.91
CA VAL A 107 -2.53 15.28 9.04
C VAL A 107 -2.79 14.87 10.49
N ASP A 108 -2.22 15.58 11.47
CA ASP A 108 -2.47 15.33 12.90
C ASP A 108 -3.90 15.68 13.32
N GLU A 109 -4.65 16.40 12.47
CA GLU A 109 -6.11 16.58 12.63
C GLU A 109 -6.88 15.26 12.44
N LEU A 110 -6.37 14.35 11.61
CA LEU A 110 -6.97 13.04 11.37
C LEU A 110 -6.62 12.04 12.47
N VAL A 111 -5.33 11.99 12.84
CA VAL A 111 -4.81 11.12 13.89
C VAL A 111 -3.74 11.89 14.67
N PRO A 112 -3.95 12.14 15.97
CA PRO A 112 -2.95 12.80 16.80
C PRO A 112 -1.59 12.11 16.74
N ASN A 113 -0.51 12.89 16.78
CA ASN A 113 0.86 12.38 16.67
C ASN A 113 1.34 11.72 17.97
N ASN A 114 0.70 10.62 18.35
CA ASN A 114 1.12 9.79 19.48
C ASN A 114 2.02 8.67 18.97
N LEU A 115 3.34 8.84 19.11
CA LEU A 115 4.33 7.87 18.66
C LEU A 115 4.54 6.79 19.74
N ASN A 116 4.61 5.53 19.30
CA ASN A 116 4.78 4.35 20.17
C ASN A 116 6.23 3.85 20.21
N CYS A 117 7.04 4.20 19.20
CA CYS A 117 8.41 3.74 19.06
C CYS A 117 9.42 4.76 19.61
N ASP A 118 10.58 4.28 20.04
CA ASP A 118 11.67 5.13 20.54
C ASP A 118 12.48 5.74 19.39
N TRP A 119 11.90 6.76 18.76
CA TRP A 119 12.50 7.45 17.63
C TRP A 119 13.78 8.21 17.97
N GLU A 120 13.94 8.68 19.21
CA GLU A 120 15.11 9.45 19.59
C GLU A 120 16.35 8.55 19.74
N SER A 121 16.22 7.39 20.37
CA SER A 121 17.30 6.41 20.39
C SER A 121 17.70 5.97 18.98
N LEU A 122 16.72 5.75 18.10
CA LEU A 122 16.98 5.40 16.70
C LEU A 122 17.68 6.54 15.95
N ARG A 123 17.29 7.79 16.20
CA ARG A 123 17.93 8.99 15.64
C ARG A 123 19.42 9.07 15.97
N GLU A 124 19.77 8.80 17.22
CA GLU A 124 21.19 8.80 17.65
C GLU A 124 21.97 7.66 16.97
N GLU A 125 21.38 6.48 16.84
CA GLU A 125 21.99 5.37 16.10
C GLU A 125 22.21 5.71 14.61
N VAL A 126 21.22 6.34 13.96
CA VAL A 126 21.32 6.80 12.57
C VAL A 126 22.46 7.80 12.40
N LYS A 127 22.61 8.77 13.31
CA LYS A 127 23.70 9.74 13.28
C LYS A 127 25.08 9.07 13.48
N GLN A 128 25.15 8.10 14.39
CA GLN A 128 26.40 7.45 14.74
C GLN A 128 26.91 6.49 13.66
N TYR A 129 26.01 5.69 13.08
CA TYR A 129 26.38 4.57 12.20
C TYR A 129 26.01 4.82 10.72
N GLY A 130 25.23 5.83 10.44
CA GLY A 130 24.68 6.07 9.10
C GLY A 130 23.61 5.02 8.73
N VAL A 131 23.26 5.00 7.44
CA VAL A 131 22.31 4.06 6.87
C VAL A 131 22.94 3.26 5.73
N ARG A 132 22.65 1.96 5.66
CA ARG A 132 23.06 1.09 4.56
C ARG A 132 22.28 1.38 3.28
N ASN A 133 21.03 1.80 3.40
CA ASN A 133 20.12 2.06 2.29
C ASN A 133 19.62 3.51 2.37
N SER A 134 19.80 4.28 1.31
CA SER A 134 19.49 5.73 1.29
C SER A 134 18.00 6.05 1.36
N THR A 135 17.15 5.14 0.94
CA THR A 135 15.69 5.15 1.08
C THR A 135 15.18 3.73 1.32
N LEU A 136 14.06 3.57 1.98
CA LEU A 136 13.55 2.28 2.45
C LEU A 136 12.13 1.99 2.00
N SER A 137 11.18 2.84 2.39
CA SER A 137 9.77 2.61 2.13
C SER A 137 9.28 3.27 0.85
N ALA A 138 8.48 2.53 0.10
CA ALA A 138 7.70 3.03 -1.02
C ALA A 138 6.40 2.24 -1.09
N GLN A 139 5.32 2.90 -1.47
CA GLN A 139 4.07 2.23 -1.77
C GLN A 139 3.74 2.46 -3.23
N MET A 140 3.78 1.39 -3.97
CA MET A 140 3.55 1.37 -5.41
C MET A 140 2.28 0.57 -5.75
N PRO A 141 1.71 0.72 -6.95
CA PRO A 141 0.74 -0.24 -7.48
C PRO A 141 1.36 -1.64 -7.50
N SER A 142 0.70 -2.61 -6.87
CA SER A 142 1.28 -3.94 -6.60
C SER A 142 0.47 -5.07 -7.23
N GLU A 143 -0.06 -4.84 -8.42
CA GLU A 143 -1.05 -5.68 -9.05
C GLU A 143 -0.59 -7.14 -9.24
N SER A 144 0.61 -7.33 -9.80
CA SER A 144 1.16 -8.66 -10.03
C SER A 144 1.54 -9.37 -8.74
N SER A 145 2.16 -8.66 -7.79
CA SER A 145 2.55 -9.21 -6.49
C SER A 145 1.32 -9.64 -5.68
N SER A 146 0.24 -8.86 -5.73
CA SER A 146 -1.01 -9.17 -5.05
C SER A 146 -1.64 -10.45 -5.59
N VAL A 147 -1.62 -10.64 -6.92
CA VAL A 147 -2.14 -11.86 -7.55
C VAL A 147 -1.33 -13.10 -7.12
N VAL A 148 0.00 -12.99 -7.14
CA VAL A 148 0.88 -14.13 -6.76
C VAL A 148 0.67 -14.55 -5.30
N CYS A 149 0.40 -13.57 -4.42
CA CYS A 149 0.20 -13.82 -2.99
C CYS A 149 -1.26 -14.04 -2.59
N ASN A 150 -2.18 -14.06 -3.57
CA ASN A 150 -3.63 -14.09 -3.31
C ASN A 150 -4.08 -13.02 -2.30
N ALA A 151 -3.61 -11.79 -2.48
CA ALA A 151 -3.90 -10.66 -1.61
C ALA A 151 -4.71 -9.59 -2.36
N THR A 152 -5.39 -8.71 -1.63
CA THR A 152 -5.98 -7.51 -2.23
C THR A 152 -4.89 -6.58 -2.75
N ASN A 153 -5.19 -5.82 -3.81
CA ASN A 153 -4.19 -5.01 -4.53
C ASN A 153 -3.67 -3.85 -3.66
N GLY A 154 -2.40 -3.93 -3.29
CA GLY A 154 -1.70 -2.85 -2.59
C GLY A 154 -2.47 -2.33 -1.38
N ILE A 155 -2.78 -1.03 -1.41
CA ILE A 155 -3.50 -0.31 -0.36
C ILE A 155 -4.92 0.11 -0.79
N GLU A 156 -5.35 -0.26 -1.99
CA GLU A 156 -6.64 0.12 -2.53
C GLU A 156 -7.76 -0.81 -2.06
N PRO A 157 -8.99 -0.29 -1.90
CA PRO A 157 -10.17 -1.15 -1.79
C PRO A 157 -10.33 -2.00 -3.04
N PRO A 158 -10.76 -3.26 -2.94
CA PRO A 158 -11.06 -4.06 -4.12
C PRO A 158 -12.28 -3.49 -4.87
N ARG A 159 -12.26 -3.59 -6.20
CA ARG A 159 -13.37 -3.13 -7.04
C ARG A 159 -14.64 -3.98 -6.83
N GLY A 160 -14.45 -5.27 -6.57
CA GLY A 160 -15.49 -6.25 -6.30
C GLY A 160 -14.92 -7.43 -5.52
N TYR A 161 -15.77 -8.35 -5.09
CA TYR A 161 -15.33 -9.55 -4.38
C TYR A 161 -14.58 -10.55 -5.27
N LEU A 162 -14.88 -10.56 -6.57
CA LEU A 162 -14.22 -11.36 -7.58
C LEU A 162 -13.57 -10.45 -8.62
N SER A 163 -12.30 -10.65 -8.87
CA SER A 163 -11.58 -10.01 -9.97
C SER A 163 -11.18 -11.03 -11.03
N VAL A 164 -11.27 -10.64 -12.30
CA VAL A 164 -10.88 -11.49 -13.43
C VAL A 164 -9.82 -10.75 -14.24
N LYS A 165 -8.61 -11.29 -14.24
CA LYS A 165 -7.49 -10.71 -15.02
C LYS A 165 -7.24 -11.54 -16.27
N LYS A 166 -7.19 -10.89 -17.41
CA LYS A 166 -6.83 -11.53 -18.68
C LYS A 166 -5.33 -11.75 -18.72
N SER A 167 -4.90 -12.98 -18.90
CA SER A 167 -3.50 -13.32 -19.14
C SER A 167 -3.33 -14.03 -20.50
N LYS A 168 -2.09 -14.12 -20.98
CA LYS A 168 -1.77 -14.87 -22.23
C LYS A 168 -2.16 -16.36 -22.13
N LYS A 169 -2.28 -16.90 -20.91
CA LYS A 169 -2.63 -18.30 -20.63
C LYS A 169 -4.12 -18.50 -20.31
N GLY A 170 -4.93 -17.45 -20.36
CA GLY A 170 -6.36 -17.47 -20.03
C GLY A 170 -6.73 -16.49 -18.89
N PRO A 171 -8.01 -16.40 -18.55
CA PRO A 171 -8.47 -15.54 -17.45
C PRO A 171 -8.04 -16.13 -16.11
N LEU A 172 -7.45 -15.29 -15.26
CA LEU A 172 -7.16 -15.60 -13.87
C LEU A 172 -8.26 -14.99 -13.01
N LYS A 173 -8.95 -15.84 -12.27
CA LYS A 173 -10.00 -15.44 -11.33
C LYS A 173 -9.42 -15.41 -9.93
N GLN A 174 -9.69 -14.33 -9.21
CA GLN A 174 -9.23 -14.13 -7.83
C GLN A 174 -10.39 -13.59 -7.00
N ILE A 175 -10.69 -14.26 -5.89
CA ILE A 175 -11.63 -13.78 -4.89
C ILE A 175 -10.89 -13.00 -3.79
N VAL A 176 -11.55 -12.06 -3.13
CA VAL A 176 -10.97 -11.41 -1.96
C VAL A 176 -10.71 -12.43 -0.85
N PRO A 177 -9.56 -12.38 -0.17
CA PRO A 177 -9.21 -13.36 0.86
C PRO A 177 -10.26 -13.43 1.98
N SER A 178 -10.48 -14.62 2.51
CA SER A 178 -11.45 -14.89 3.60
C SER A 178 -12.86 -14.41 3.28
N TYR A 179 -13.29 -14.52 2.02
CA TYR A 179 -14.61 -14.05 1.56
C TYR A 179 -15.76 -14.54 2.44
N ASN A 180 -15.80 -15.84 2.78
CA ASN A 180 -16.89 -16.44 3.53
C ASN A 180 -17.12 -15.78 4.90
N THR A 181 -16.04 -15.33 5.54
CA THR A 181 -16.08 -14.78 6.90
C THR A 181 -16.06 -13.27 6.94
N LEU A 182 -15.43 -12.62 5.95
CA LEU A 182 -15.13 -11.18 5.97
C LEU A 182 -15.86 -10.35 4.91
N LYS A 183 -16.71 -10.95 4.05
CA LYS A 183 -17.36 -10.22 2.96
C LYS A 183 -18.06 -8.93 3.40
N ASN A 184 -18.73 -8.94 4.55
CA ASN A 184 -19.45 -7.77 5.05
C ASN A 184 -18.55 -6.69 5.67
N ASN A 185 -17.28 -7.02 5.93
CA ASN A 185 -16.29 -6.10 6.49
C ASN A 185 -15.46 -5.40 5.41
N TYR A 186 -15.44 -5.92 4.18
CA TYR A 186 -14.74 -5.27 3.09
C TYR A 186 -15.39 -3.94 2.71
N THR A 187 -14.57 -2.94 2.44
CA THR A 187 -14.95 -1.76 1.67
C THR A 187 -14.72 -2.08 0.19
N LEU A 188 -15.74 -2.00 -0.64
CA LEU A 188 -15.59 -2.05 -2.09
C LEU A 188 -15.37 -0.65 -2.65
N LEU A 189 -14.49 -0.53 -3.65
CA LEU A 189 -14.06 0.75 -4.20
C LEU A 189 -15.22 1.62 -4.69
N TRP A 190 -16.17 1.00 -5.40
CA TRP A 190 -17.30 1.70 -6.01
C TRP A 190 -18.46 1.97 -5.07
N ASP A 191 -18.45 1.37 -3.86
CA ASP A 191 -19.44 1.60 -2.81
C ASP A 191 -19.05 2.75 -1.87
N MET A 192 -17.80 3.23 -1.95
CA MET A 192 -17.33 4.37 -1.16
C MET A 192 -18.08 5.64 -1.54
N SER A 193 -18.49 6.43 -0.55
CA SER A 193 -19.20 7.70 -0.75
C SER A 193 -18.35 8.78 -1.44
N GLY A 194 -17.03 8.59 -1.46
CA GLY A 194 -16.03 9.49 -2.05
C GLY A 194 -14.61 9.10 -1.64
N ASN A 195 -13.63 9.93 -1.98
CA ASN A 195 -12.22 9.61 -1.74
C ASN A 195 -11.70 9.98 -0.35
N THR A 196 -12.49 10.65 0.50
CA THR A 196 -11.99 11.21 1.78
C THR A 196 -11.37 10.13 2.68
N GLY A 197 -12.00 8.97 2.83
CA GLY A 197 -11.45 7.88 3.64
C GLY A 197 -10.13 7.36 3.10
N TYR A 198 -10.04 7.14 1.80
CA TYR A 198 -8.81 6.71 1.13
C TYR A 198 -7.70 7.76 1.22
N ILE A 199 -8.01 9.04 0.96
CA ILE A 199 -7.08 10.17 1.11
C ILE A 199 -6.53 10.21 2.53
N SER A 200 -7.39 10.05 3.54
CA SER A 200 -7.00 10.07 4.95
C SER A 200 -6.02 8.95 5.29
N ILE A 201 -6.30 7.72 4.85
CA ILE A 201 -5.39 6.58 5.03
C ILE A 201 -4.03 6.84 4.38
N VAL A 202 -4.02 7.27 3.11
CA VAL A 202 -2.77 7.50 2.38
C VAL A 202 -1.98 8.65 3.00
N ALA A 203 -2.64 9.72 3.44
CA ALA A 203 -1.98 10.84 4.11
C ALA A 203 -1.36 10.43 5.45
N VAL A 204 -2.06 9.63 6.25
CA VAL A 204 -1.54 9.07 7.50
C VAL A 204 -0.32 8.17 7.24
N MET A 205 -0.37 7.31 6.21
CA MET A 205 0.78 6.51 5.79
C MET A 205 1.95 7.38 5.35
N GLN A 206 1.69 8.43 4.57
CA GLN A 206 2.71 9.33 4.02
C GLN A 206 3.51 10.05 5.10
N LYS A 207 2.97 10.19 6.31
CA LYS A 207 3.65 10.71 7.49
C LYS A 207 4.94 9.95 7.79
N PHE A 208 4.95 8.64 7.56
CA PHE A 208 6.06 7.76 7.91
C PHE A 208 6.89 7.30 6.70
N PHE A 209 6.34 7.31 5.50
CA PHE A 209 7.02 6.80 4.32
C PHE A 209 8.10 7.75 3.80
N ASP A 210 9.25 7.21 3.42
CA ASP A 210 10.37 7.95 2.80
C ASP A 210 9.97 8.56 1.48
N GLN A 211 9.37 7.74 0.62
CA GLN A 211 9.02 8.11 -0.74
C GLN A 211 7.55 8.49 -0.84
N ALA A 212 7.20 9.15 -1.93
CA ALA A 212 5.82 9.48 -2.21
C ALA A 212 4.99 8.20 -2.45
N ILE A 213 3.80 8.15 -1.87
CA ILE A 213 2.86 7.05 -2.06
C ILE A 213 2.06 7.31 -3.32
N SER A 214 2.15 6.38 -4.28
CA SER A 214 1.32 6.40 -5.49
C SER A 214 -0.05 5.81 -5.17
N GLY A 215 -1.10 6.58 -5.34
CA GLY A 215 -2.47 6.13 -5.13
C GLY A 215 -3.42 6.81 -6.11
N ASN A 216 -4.62 6.26 -6.24
CA ASN A 216 -5.60 6.69 -7.22
C ASN A 216 -6.82 7.30 -6.55
N TRP A 217 -7.40 8.32 -7.17
CA TRP A 217 -8.76 8.73 -6.86
C TRP A 217 -9.73 7.91 -7.68
N SER A 218 -10.89 7.62 -7.09
CA SER A 218 -11.92 6.82 -7.75
C SER A 218 -13.28 7.46 -7.56
N TYR A 219 -14.00 7.61 -8.66
CA TYR A 219 -15.31 8.27 -8.69
C TYR A 219 -16.35 7.34 -9.27
N ASN A 220 -17.43 7.13 -8.52
CA ASN A 220 -18.63 6.49 -9.06
C ASN A 220 -19.66 7.56 -9.42
N PRO A 221 -19.88 7.82 -10.73
CA PRO A 221 -20.84 8.83 -11.17
C PRO A 221 -22.25 8.62 -10.64
N GLN A 222 -22.64 7.37 -10.36
CA GLN A 222 -23.98 7.05 -9.86
C GLN A 222 -24.27 7.65 -8.48
N HIS A 223 -23.25 8.08 -7.73
CA HIS A 223 -23.40 8.75 -6.43
C HIS A 223 -23.75 10.24 -6.57
N TYR A 224 -23.79 10.79 -7.80
CA TYR A 224 -24.01 12.20 -8.06
C TYR A 224 -25.24 12.44 -8.93
N GLU A 225 -25.85 13.60 -8.79
CA GLU A 225 -27.00 14.01 -9.59
C GLU A 225 -26.63 14.01 -11.10
N GLY A 226 -27.51 13.47 -11.93
CA GLY A 226 -27.28 13.34 -13.36
C GLY A 226 -26.19 12.33 -13.77
N SER A 227 -25.68 11.53 -12.81
CA SER A 227 -24.53 10.62 -13.03
C SER A 227 -23.30 11.35 -13.59
N GLU A 228 -23.06 12.56 -13.14
CA GLU A 228 -21.90 13.38 -13.49
C GLU A 228 -21.13 13.78 -12.25
N VAL A 229 -19.81 13.53 -12.21
CA VAL A 229 -18.96 13.90 -11.08
C VAL A 229 -18.71 15.41 -11.12
N PRO A 230 -19.16 16.18 -10.11
CA PRO A 230 -18.93 17.62 -10.07
C PRO A 230 -17.43 17.94 -10.00
N THR A 231 -16.96 18.89 -10.79
CA THR A 231 -15.56 19.36 -10.73
C THR A 231 -15.18 19.95 -9.37
N SER A 232 -16.16 20.46 -8.61
CA SER A 232 -15.97 20.92 -7.24
C SER A 232 -15.56 19.77 -6.29
N VAL A 233 -16.08 18.56 -6.48
CA VAL A 233 -15.69 17.36 -5.71
C VAL A 233 -14.23 17.02 -6.00
N MET A 234 -13.85 16.98 -7.28
CA MET A 234 -12.46 16.69 -7.69
C MET A 234 -11.49 17.76 -7.16
N ALA A 235 -11.90 19.04 -7.20
CA ALA A 235 -11.10 20.13 -6.64
C ALA A 235 -10.97 20.01 -5.11
N GLN A 236 -12.04 19.62 -4.41
CA GLN A 236 -11.99 19.38 -2.97
C GLN A 236 -11.07 18.23 -2.60
N ASP A 237 -11.10 17.12 -3.35
CA ASP A 237 -10.19 15.97 -3.14
C ASP A 237 -8.73 16.37 -3.34
N LEU A 238 -8.44 17.19 -4.37
CA LEU A 238 -7.10 17.73 -4.61
C LEU A 238 -6.63 18.60 -3.44
N LEU A 239 -7.49 19.52 -2.97
CA LEU A 239 -7.16 20.40 -1.84
C LEU A 239 -6.97 19.61 -0.55
N THR A 240 -7.79 18.59 -0.30
CA THR A 240 -7.69 17.72 0.87
C THR A 240 -6.40 16.88 0.81
N THR A 241 -6.07 16.34 -0.35
CA THR A 241 -4.81 15.62 -0.61
C THR A 241 -3.60 16.51 -0.31
N TYR A 242 -3.61 17.75 -0.79
CA TYR A 242 -2.55 18.73 -0.52
C TYR A 242 -2.49 19.13 0.95
N LYS A 243 -3.65 19.39 1.57
CA LYS A 243 -3.76 19.76 2.99
C LYS A 243 -3.08 18.73 3.87
N TYR A 244 -3.39 17.46 3.70
CA TYR A 244 -2.89 16.40 4.56
C TYR A 244 -1.55 15.78 4.11
N GLY A 245 -0.98 16.25 2.99
CA GLY A 245 0.39 15.94 2.59
C GLY A 245 0.59 14.62 1.89
N TRP A 246 -0.45 14.02 1.31
CA TRP A 246 -0.26 12.94 0.33
C TRP A 246 0.35 13.54 -0.94
N LYS A 247 1.51 13.03 -1.38
CA LYS A 247 2.36 13.68 -2.36
C LYS A 247 2.07 13.34 -3.82
N THR A 248 1.51 12.16 -4.11
CA THR A 248 1.35 11.68 -5.49
C THR A 248 0.02 10.99 -5.70
N SER A 249 -1.01 11.75 -6.09
CA SER A 249 -2.19 11.20 -6.76
C SER A 249 -1.80 10.79 -8.19
N TYR A 250 -2.10 9.55 -8.58
CA TYR A 250 -1.57 8.96 -9.80
C TYR A 250 -2.60 8.94 -10.92
N TYR A 251 -3.70 8.19 -10.74
CA TYR A 251 -4.82 8.16 -11.69
C TYR A 251 -6.10 8.69 -11.08
N GLN A 252 -7.02 9.10 -11.96
CA GLN A 252 -8.41 9.35 -11.65
C GLN A 252 -9.24 8.27 -12.34
N ASN A 253 -9.75 7.31 -11.59
CA ASN A 253 -10.59 6.25 -12.09
C ASN A 253 -12.06 6.70 -12.04
N THR A 254 -12.82 6.38 -13.07
CA THR A 254 -14.27 6.60 -13.09
C THR A 254 -14.94 5.26 -13.33
N TYR A 255 -15.96 4.94 -12.53
CA TYR A 255 -16.77 3.75 -12.73
C TYR A 255 -17.52 3.85 -14.05
N ASP A 256 -17.35 2.86 -14.93
CA ASP A 256 -18.08 2.73 -16.19
C ASP A 256 -18.83 1.40 -16.20
N ILE A 257 -20.16 1.48 -16.07
CA ILE A 257 -21.06 0.32 -16.05
C ILE A 257 -20.81 -0.61 -17.25
N LYS A 258 -20.50 -0.06 -18.42
CA LYS A 258 -20.32 -0.85 -19.65
C LYS A 258 -18.99 -1.62 -19.67
N THR A 259 -17.95 -1.06 -19.04
CA THR A 259 -16.60 -1.63 -19.08
C THR A 259 -16.31 -2.43 -17.82
N ASP A 260 -16.66 -1.91 -16.65
CA ASP A 260 -16.39 -2.54 -15.36
C ASP A 260 -17.26 -3.78 -15.14
N GLU A 261 -18.55 -3.78 -15.54
CA GLU A 261 -19.38 -4.98 -15.54
C GLU A 261 -18.89 -6.07 -16.52
N VAL A 262 -18.29 -5.68 -17.65
CA VAL A 262 -17.74 -6.61 -18.65
C VAL A 262 -16.37 -7.15 -18.21
N GLU A 263 -15.57 -6.36 -17.48
CA GLU A 263 -14.31 -6.85 -16.88
C GLU A 263 -14.53 -7.71 -15.66
N GLU A 264 -15.57 -7.43 -14.87
CA GLU A 264 -15.98 -8.25 -13.71
C GLU A 264 -16.76 -9.51 -14.12
N MET A 265 -17.40 -9.53 -15.30
CA MET A 265 -18.29 -10.63 -15.73
C MET A 265 -18.01 -11.05 -17.19
N PRO A 266 -17.18 -12.07 -17.43
CA PRO A 266 -17.23 -12.76 -18.70
C PRO A 266 -18.56 -13.53 -18.79
N GLN A 267 -19.55 -13.03 -19.53
CA GLN A 267 -20.77 -13.72 -20.02
C GLN A 267 -21.59 -14.59 -19.01
N ILE A 268 -21.38 -14.43 -17.71
CA ILE A 268 -22.10 -15.14 -16.63
C ILE A 268 -23.25 -14.26 -16.11
N ALA A 269 -23.42 -13.07 -16.66
CA ALA A 269 -24.37 -12.03 -16.20
C ALA A 269 -25.86 -12.43 -16.17
N ASN A 270 -26.23 -13.57 -16.69
CA ASN A 270 -27.63 -14.00 -16.68
C ASN A 270 -28.03 -14.94 -15.54
N GLU A 271 -27.10 -15.25 -14.59
CA GLU A 271 -27.42 -16.14 -13.50
C GLU A 271 -26.67 -15.74 -12.21
N GLN A 272 -27.26 -14.86 -11.44
CA GLN A 272 -26.79 -14.47 -10.10
C GLN A 272 -26.37 -15.69 -9.24
N GLY A 273 -27.08 -16.81 -9.37
CA GLY A 273 -26.76 -18.06 -8.69
C GLY A 273 -25.47 -18.75 -9.15
N LYS A 274 -25.01 -18.54 -10.40
CA LYS A 274 -23.74 -19.11 -10.88
C LYS A 274 -22.53 -18.31 -10.38
N LEU A 275 -22.67 -17.00 -10.21
CA LEU A 275 -21.62 -16.17 -9.63
C LEU A 275 -21.42 -16.52 -8.16
N GLU A 276 -22.50 -16.64 -7.39
CA GLU A 276 -22.43 -17.06 -5.99
C GLU A 276 -21.85 -18.47 -5.83
N SER A 277 -22.23 -19.43 -6.70
CA SER A 277 -21.63 -20.76 -6.72
C SER A 277 -20.13 -20.71 -7.01
N LEU A 278 -19.72 -19.95 -8.02
CA LEU A 278 -18.30 -19.80 -8.36
C LEU A 278 -17.49 -19.14 -7.22
N ILE A 279 -18.06 -18.12 -6.58
CA ILE A 279 -17.44 -17.47 -5.44
C ILE A 279 -17.29 -18.47 -4.28
N ASN A 280 -18.32 -19.24 -3.98
CA ASN A 280 -18.28 -20.26 -2.94
C ASN A 280 -17.28 -21.37 -3.25
N ASP A 281 -17.20 -21.85 -4.49
CA ASP A 281 -16.25 -22.88 -4.91
C ASP A 281 -14.80 -22.41 -4.77
N LEU A 282 -14.51 -21.15 -5.18
CA LEU A 282 -13.18 -20.56 -5.04
C LEU A 282 -12.80 -20.32 -3.58
N SER A 283 -13.74 -19.87 -2.75
CA SER A 283 -13.51 -19.63 -1.33
C SER A 283 -13.26 -20.92 -0.55
N ASN A 284 -13.99 -21.99 -0.85
CA ASN A 284 -13.77 -23.29 -0.22
C ASN A 284 -12.41 -23.88 -0.60
N ALA A 285 -11.98 -23.71 -1.86
CA ALA A 285 -10.65 -24.14 -2.30
C ALA A 285 -9.52 -23.39 -1.59
N GLU A 286 -9.72 -22.12 -1.22
CA GLU A 286 -8.75 -21.35 -0.42
C GLU A 286 -8.65 -21.85 1.03
N GLU A 287 -9.77 -22.20 1.65
CA GLU A 287 -9.79 -22.74 3.01
C GLU A 287 -9.06 -24.09 3.07
N GLU A 288 -9.31 -25.00 2.12
CA GLU A 288 -8.60 -26.28 2.02
C GLU A 288 -7.08 -26.10 1.79
N ALA A 289 -6.69 -25.13 0.97
CA ALA A 289 -5.27 -24.84 0.73
C ALA A 289 -4.57 -24.26 1.98
N CYS A 290 -5.29 -23.47 2.79
CA CYS A 290 -4.75 -22.89 4.02
C CYS A 290 -4.55 -23.93 5.13
N GLU A 291 -5.43 -24.94 5.24
CA GLU A 291 -5.28 -26.04 6.18
C GLU A 291 -4.05 -26.90 5.88
N SER A 292 -3.68 -27.03 4.60
CA SER A 292 -2.49 -27.80 4.18
C SER A 292 -1.16 -27.09 4.48
N CYS A 293 -1.16 -25.79 4.73
CA CYS A 293 0.03 -25.01 5.07
C CYS A 293 0.29 -24.88 6.59
N SER A 294 -0.54 -25.48 7.43
CA SER A 294 -0.39 -25.47 8.90
C SER A 294 0.39 -26.70 9.40
N ILE A 295 1.62 -26.89 8.87
CA ILE A 295 2.63 -27.83 9.43
C ILE A 295 3.85 -27.01 9.84
#